data_8254bf7eeb9a32b24f44b04cd45f3469
#
_entry.id   8254bf7eeb9a32b24f44b04cd45f3469
#
_cell.length_a   1.000
_cell.length_b   1.000
_cell.length_c   1.000
_cell.angle_alpha   90.00
_cell.angle_beta   90.00
_cell.angle_gamma   90.00
#
_symmetry.space_group_name_H-M   'P 1'
#
loop_
_entity.id
_entity.type
_entity.pdbx_description
1 polymer ?
#
loop_
_entity_poly.entity_id
_entity_poly.type
_entity_poly.pdbx_seq_one_letter_code
_entity_poly.pdbx_strand_id
1 'polypeptide(L)'
;MINAVIAIELEAYLEHDGQIEVVHDQGLPVDGYTLYLRYENERGDALAQWLCDHPDHSWLTQFGILLATSYHIPLHDYTPHTLAA
;
A
#
# COMPACT_ATOMS: atom_id res chain seq x y z
N MET A 1 -20.68 -0.36 -4.39
CA MET A 1 -20.19 -1.54 -5.13
C MET A 1 -18.91 -1.18 -5.88
N ILE A 2 -17.96 -2.08 -5.90
CA ILE A 2 -16.72 -1.89 -6.67
C ILE A 2 -17.06 -2.03 -8.16
N ASN A 3 -16.73 -1.02 -8.93
CA ASN A 3 -16.96 -1.03 -10.38
C ASN A 3 -15.73 -1.51 -11.14
N ALA A 4 -14.54 -1.06 -10.72
CA ALA A 4 -13.27 -1.45 -11.33
C ALA A 4 -12.17 -1.47 -10.28
N VAL A 5 -11.33 -2.50 -10.32
CA VAL A 5 -10.12 -2.60 -9.50
C VAL A 5 -8.97 -2.01 -10.33
N ILE A 6 -8.24 -1.08 -9.75
CA ILE A 6 -7.24 -0.27 -10.49
C ILE A 6 -5.82 -0.71 -10.17
N ALA A 7 -5.48 -0.87 -8.89
CA ALA A 7 -4.10 -1.15 -8.47
C ALA A 7 -4.06 -1.69 -7.05
N ILE A 8 -2.97 -2.37 -6.73
CA ILE A 8 -2.58 -2.64 -5.35
C ILE A 8 -1.53 -1.58 -4.98
N GLU A 9 -1.68 -0.95 -3.82
CA GLU A 9 -0.77 0.11 -3.36
C GLU A 9 -0.14 -0.29 -2.04
N LEU A 10 1.18 -0.17 -1.97
CA LEU A 10 1.97 -0.46 -0.78
C LEU A 10 2.48 0.85 -0.18
N GLU A 11 2.19 1.06 1.10
CA GLU A 11 2.55 2.25 1.83
C GLU A 11 3.31 1.89 3.11
N ALA A 12 4.18 2.78 3.57
CA ALA A 12 4.80 2.70 4.88
C ALA A 12 4.05 3.60 5.85
N TYR A 13 4.00 3.23 7.12
CA TYR A 13 3.35 4.06 8.12
C TYR A 13 4.16 4.18 9.39
N LEU A 14 3.91 5.27 10.10
CA LEU A 14 4.42 5.56 11.43
C LEU A 14 3.23 5.77 12.34
N GLU A 15 3.20 5.08 13.47
CA GLU A 15 2.19 5.30 14.50
C GLU A 15 2.74 6.28 15.53
N HIS A 16 1.98 7.34 15.80
CA HIS A 16 2.41 8.42 16.65
C HIS A 16 1.21 8.95 17.45
N ASP A 17 1.29 8.83 18.77
CA ASP A 17 0.21 9.28 19.68
C ASP A 17 -1.17 8.74 19.28
N GLY A 18 -1.24 7.48 18.89
CA GLY A 18 -2.48 6.83 18.50
C GLY A 18 -2.95 7.16 17.10
N GLN A 19 -2.16 7.94 16.35
CA GLN A 19 -2.45 8.28 14.96
C GLN A 19 -1.51 7.58 14.02
N ILE A 20 -2.02 7.26 12.83
CA ILE A 20 -1.22 6.62 11.78
C ILE A 20 -0.96 7.65 10.69
N GLU A 21 0.32 7.80 10.36
CA GLU A 21 0.78 8.71 9.33
C GLU A 21 1.50 7.94 8.24
N VAL A 22 1.15 8.19 6.98
CA VAL A 22 1.83 7.58 5.85
C VAL A 22 3.18 8.25 5.65
N VAL A 23 4.21 7.45 5.44
CA VAL A 23 5.60 7.92 5.33
C VAL A 23 6.10 7.69 3.91
N HIS A 24 6.50 8.77 3.24
CA HIS A 24 7.09 8.70 1.91
C HIS A 24 8.56 9.10 1.90
N ASP A 25 9.02 9.83 2.92
CA ASP A 25 10.37 10.38 2.96
C ASP A 25 11.37 9.38 3.53
N GLN A 26 12.54 9.28 2.89
CA GLN A 26 13.65 8.48 3.40
C GLN A 26 14.18 9.09 4.70
N GLY A 27 14.66 8.22 5.58
CA GLY A 27 15.26 8.65 6.84
C GLY A 27 14.28 8.84 7.98
N LEU A 28 12.97 8.78 7.71
CA LEU A 28 11.98 8.78 8.76
C LEU A 28 11.76 7.37 9.29
N PRO A 29 11.46 7.22 10.59
CA PRO A 29 11.15 5.90 11.14
C PRO A 29 9.88 5.34 10.52
N VAL A 30 9.84 4.02 10.36
CA VAL A 30 8.70 3.30 9.82
C VAL A 30 8.33 2.21 10.82
N ASP A 31 7.08 2.19 11.27
CA ASP A 31 6.59 1.17 12.20
C ASP A 31 6.09 -0.08 11.47
N GLY A 32 5.66 0.08 10.23
CA GLY A 32 5.18 -1.03 9.45
C GLY A 32 4.77 -0.61 8.06
N TYR A 33 4.15 -1.55 7.35
CA TYR A 33 3.73 -1.39 5.97
C TYR A 33 2.29 -1.82 5.84
N THR A 34 1.59 -1.26 4.85
CA THR A 34 0.18 -1.52 4.64
C THR A 34 -0.14 -1.66 3.16
N LEU A 35 -1.10 -2.50 2.85
CA LEU A 35 -1.59 -2.68 1.49
C LEU A 35 -2.99 -2.12 1.37
N TYR A 36 -3.23 -1.43 0.26
CA TYR A 36 -4.55 -0.93 -0.14
C TYR A 36 -4.92 -1.46 -1.51
N LEU A 37 -6.21 -1.68 -1.70
CA LEU A 37 -6.79 -1.91 -3.01
C LEU A 37 -7.33 -0.59 -3.52
N ARG A 38 -6.78 -0.08 -4.63
CA ARG A 38 -7.33 1.09 -5.30
C ARG A 38 -8.43 0.65 -6.22
N TYR A 39 -9.62 1.21 -6.08
CA TYR A 39 -10.76 0.84 -6.88
C TYR A 39 -11.60 2.06 -7.23
N GLU A 40 -12.47 1.89 -8.21
CA GLU A 40 -13.42 2.90 -8.63
C GLU A 40 -14.83 2.42 -8.32
N ASN A 41 -15.65 3.29 -7.73
CA ASN A 41 -17.04 2.95 -7.43
C ASN A 41 -17.94 3.25 -8.65
N GLU A 42 -19.25 3.06 -8.47
CA GLU A 42 -20.23 3.24 -9.55
C GLU A 42 -20.28 4.68 -10.08
N ARG A 43 -19.86 5.65 -9.27
CA ARG A 43 -19.85 7.07 -9.64
C ARG A 43 -18.54 7.51 -10.27
N GLY A 44 -17.57 6.60 -10.38
CA GLY A 44 -16.26 6.93 -10.92
C GLY A 44 -15.29 7.50 -9.90
N ASP A 45 -15.64 7.50 -8.60
CA ASP A 45 -14.74 7.96 -7.55
C ASP A 45 -13.65 6.92 -7.30
N ALA A 46 -12.40 7.38 -7.23
CA ALA A 46 -11.28 6.52 -6.87
C ALA A 46 -11.17 6.43 -5.35
N LEU A 47 -11.25 5.23 -4.81
CA LEU A 47 -11.26 4.97 -3.38
C LEU A 47 -10.17 3.96 -3.04
N ALA A 48 -9.80 3.89 -1.76
CA ALA A 48 -8.83 2.92 -1.26
C ALA A 48 -9.49 2.05 -0.20
N GLN A 49 -9.35 0.73 -0.38
CA GLN A 49 -9.78 -0.26 0.60
C GLN A 49 -8.55 -0.80 1.32
N TRP A 50 -8.49 -0.64 2.63
CA TRP A 50 -7.43 -1.25 3.43
C TRP A 50 -7.52 -2.77 3.34
N LEU A 51 -6.38 -3.43 3.14
CA LEU A 51 -6.32 -4.87 3.06
C LEU A 51 -5.65 -5.48 4.28
N CYS A 52 -4.40 -5.14 4.55
CA CYS A 52 -3.67 -5.66 5.69
C CYS A 52 -2.41 -4.85 5.98
N ASP A 53 -1.90 -5.01 7.20
CA ASP A 53 -0.62 -4.44 7.64
C ASP A 53 0.36 -5.55 7.97
N HIS A 54 1.65 -5.26 7.83
CA HIS A 54 2.70 -6.18 8.24
C HIS A 54 3.99 -5.39 8.52
N PRO A 55 4.78 -5.79 9.53
CA PRO A 55 6.04 -5.09 9.84
C PRO A 55 7.15 -5.35 8.83
N ASP A 56 7.06 -6.41 8.03
CA ASP A 56 8.10 -6.80 7.08
C ASP A 56 7.72 -6.36 5.66
N HIS A 57 8.49 -5.43 5.09
CA HIS A 57 8.27 -4.91 3.74
C HIS A 57 8.33 -6.02 2.69
N SER A 58 9.31 -6.91 2.79
CA SER A 58 9.50 -7.97 1.79
C SER A 58 8.31 -8.93 1.77
N TRP A 59 7.83 -9.33 2.95
CA TRP A 59 6.69 -10.22 3.06
C TRP A 59 5.44 -9.57 2.43
N LEU A 60 5.18 -8.33 2.79
CA LEU A 60 3.99 -7.63 2.31
C LEU A 60 4.08 -7.32 0.81
N THR A 61 5.28 -7.04 0.31
CA THR A 61 5.51 -6.84 -1.12
C THR A 61 5.16 -8.11 -1.90
N GLN A 62 5.61 -9.28 -1.43
CA GLN A 62 5.30 -10.54 -2.10
C GLN A 62 3.81 -10.85 -2.08
N PHE A 63 3.14 -10.57 -0.97
CA PHE A 63 1.69 -10.72 -0.87
C PHE A 63 0.99 -9.78 -1.84
N GLY A 64 1.45 -8.52 -1.92
CA GLY A 64 0.92 -7.54 -2.86
C GLY A 64 1.10 -7.96 -4.32
N ILE A 65 2.25 -8.54 -4.67
CA ILE A 65 2.51 -9.08 -6.02
C ILE A 65 1.52 -10.19 -6.34
N LEU A 66 1.28 -11.09 -5.39
CA LEU A 66 0.34 -12.18 -5.56
C LEU A 66 -1.07 -11.65 -5.85
N LEU A 67 -1.52 -10.67 -5.08
CA LEU A 67 -2.83 -10.05 -5.28
C LEU A 67 -2.91 -9.33 -6.63
N ALA A 68 -1.89 -8.52 -6.94
CA ALA A 68 -1.85 -7.77 -8.20
C ALA A 68 -1.89 -8.70 -9.41
N THR A 69 -1.14 -9.79 -9.35
CA THR A 69 -1.14 -10.81 -10.40
C THR A 69 -2.52 -11.46 -10.55
N SER A 70 -3.15 -11.81 -9.42
CA SER A 70 -4.46 -12.44 -9.41
C SER A 70 -5.55 -11.55 -10.02
N TYR A 71 -5.46 -10.23 -9.81
CA TYR A 71 -6.42 -9.27 -10.34
C TYR A 71 -6.01 -8.71 -11.70
N HIS A 72 -4.83 -9.05 -12.21
CA HIS A 72 -4.26 -8.49 -13.45
C HIS A 72 -4.14 -6.96 -13.40
N ILE A 73 -3.66 -6.44 -12.26
CA ILE A 73 -3.47 -5.00 -12.04
C ILE A 73 -2.04 -4.74 -11.56
N PRO A 74 -1.56 -3.49 -11.65
CA PRO A 74 -0.21 -3.17 -11.18
C PRO A 74 -0.11 -3.13 -9.66
N LEU A 75 1.10 -3.33 -9.15
CA LEU A 75 1.48 -3.02 -7.78
C LEU A 75 2.29 -1.74 -7.80
N HIS A 76 1.86 -0.74 -7.03
CA HIS A 76 2.59 0.50 -6.85
C HIS A 76 3.19 0.53 -5.46
N ASP A 77 4.50 0.56 -5.38
CA ASP A 77 5.22 0.65 -4.12
C ASP A 77 5.60 2.10 -3.85
N TYR A 78 4.90 2.73 -2.91
CA TYR A 78 5.12 4.11 -2.50
C TYR A 78 5.97 4.21 -1.24
N THR A 79 6.53 3.10 -0.76
CA THR A 79 7.35 3.12 0.44
C THR A 79 8.68 3.82 0.19
N PRO A 80 9.30 4.42 1.24
CA PRO A 80 10.63 4.99 1.09
C PRO A 80 11.64 3.90 0.71
N HIS A 81 12.43 4.16 -0.32
CA HIS A 81 13.48 3.25 -0.75
C HIS A 81 14.83 3.78 -0.30
N THR A 82 15.61 2.90 0.33
CA THR A 82 17.00 3.23 0.60
C THR A 82 17.75 3.15 -0.72
N LEU A 83 18.36 4.25 -1.13
CA LEU A 83 19.23 4.23 -2.30
C LEU A 83 20.38 3.29 -2.02
N ALA A 84 20.55 2.31 -2.90
CA ALA A 84 21.72 1.43 -2.82
C ALA A 84 22.98 2.27 -2.96
N ALA A 85 23.85 2.11 -1.99
CA ALA A 85 25.13 2.80 -2.03
C ALA A 85 25.98 2.25 -3.17
#